data_88c28bf72f28ff2449c07746afcab0b7
#
_entry.id   88c28bf72f28ff2449c07746afcab0b7
#
_cell.length_a   1.000
_cell.length_b   1.000
_cell.length_c   1.000
_cell.angle_alpha   90.00
_cell.angle_beta   90.00
_cell.angle_gamma   90.00
#
_symmetry.space_group_name_H-M   'P 1'
#
loop_
_entity.id
_entity.type
_entity.pdbx_description
1 polymer ?
#
loop_
_entity_poly.entity_id
_entity_poly.type
_entity_poly.pdbx_seq_one_letter_code
_entity_poly.pdbx_strand_id
1 'polypeptide(L)'
;CAVTFWELSSWRSGQKALWKYRLALAAVIAPLVVYKIGAVFDQNLMGFLGISYITFKAIQVIIEIRDYLIEDMNFTDYLYFLVFFTPFTSGPIDRSRRFTEDANRRYTASEYADLLARGIMLLLVGAVYQKVLGTVFHHYFTPAPLGDGPWWQELGAQVKDAYMYGFYLFFDFAGYSLMAMGASYCFGIKTPRNFRVPFLALDVRDFWDRWHMTLSGWFREYVYIPL
;
A
#
# COMPACT_ATOMS: atom_id res chain seq x y z
N CYS A 1 -12.89 -6.67 -12.16
CA CYS A 1 -13.67 -5.65 -12.90
C CYS A 1 -15.10 -6.09 -13.17
N ALA A 2 -15.36 -7.15 -13.99
CA ALA A 2 -16.72 -7.57 -14.34
C ALA A 2 -17.60 -7.84 -13.11
N VAL A 3 -17.09 -8.57 -12.12
CA VAL A 3 -17.80 -8.92 -10.88
C VAL A 3 -18.18 -7.67 -10.08
N THR A 4 -17.30 -6.70 -9.98
CA THR A 4 -17.56 -5.44 -9.25
C THR A 4 -18.65 -4.61 -9.94
N PHE A 5 -18.62 -4.55 -11.29
CA PHE A 5 -19.67 -3.89 -12.05
C PHE A 5 -21.01 -4.61 -11.99
N TRP A 6 -21.00 -5.93 -12.00
CA TRP A 6 -22.21 -6.73 -11.79
C TRP A 6 -22.83 -6.47 -10.41
N GLU A 7 -22.01 -6.36 -9.37
CA GLU A 7 -22.46 -6.02 -8.03
C GLU A 7 -23.05 -4.59 -7.98
N LEU A 8 -22.34 -3.59 -8.52
CA LEU A 8 -22.81 -2.22 -8.59
C LEU A 8 -24.17 -2.12 -9.29
N SER A 9 -24.34 -2.80 -10.42
CA SER A 9 -25.60 -2.87 -11.15
C SER A 9 -26.72 -3.53 -10.33
N SER A 10 -26.40 -4.57 -9.57
CA SER A 10 -27.34 -5.28 -8.69
C SER A 10 -27.78 -4.41 -7.50
N TRP A 11 -26.86 -3.68 -6.86
CA TRP A 11 -27.19 -2.74 -5.80
C TRP A 11 -28.07 -1.57 -6.30
N ARG A 12 -27.77 -1.01 -7.47
CA ARG A 12 -28.58 0.03 -8.11
C ARG A 12 -30.00 -0.41 -8.41
N SER A 13 -30.18 -1.67 -8.81
CA SER A 13 -31.51 -2.23 -9.08
C SER A 13 -32.33 -2.56 -7.83
N GLY A 14 -31.81 -2.25 -6.63
CA GLY A 14 -32.48 -2.52 -5.35
C GLY A 14 -32.41 -3.99 -4.90
N GLN A 15 -31.78 -4.87 -5.65
CA GLN A 15 -31.60 -6.27 -5.31
C GLN A 15 -30.42 -6.48 -4.36
N LYS A 16 -30.62 -6.10 -3.09
CA LYS A 16 -29.62 -6.22 -2.01
C LYS A 16 -29.47 -7.69 -1.55
N ALA A 17 -28.89 -8.51 -2.39
CA ALA A 17 -28.70 -9.91 -2.04
C ALA A 17 -27.31 -10.13 -1.41
N LEU A 18 -27.24 -10.41 -0.11
CA LEU A 18 -26.02 -10.66 0.63
C LEU A 18 -25.16 -11.77 0.00
N TRP A 19 -25.78 -12.75 -0.65
CA TRP A 19 -25.05 -13.81 -1.35
C TRP A 19 -24.26 -13.30 -2.56
N LYS A 20 -24.80 -12.31 -3.30
CA LYS A 20 -24.09 -11.67 -4.43
C LYS A 20 -22.83 -10.94 -3.96
N TYR A 21 -22.94 -10.20 -2.86
CA TYR A 21 -21.79 -9.55 -2.21
C TYR A 21 -20.72 -10.57 -1.80
N ARG A 22 -21.13 -11.66 -1.12
CA ARG A 22 -20.19 -12.72 -0.70
C ARG A 22 -19.52 -13.39 -1.90
N LEU A 23 -20.25 -13.60 -2.97
CA LEU A 23 -19.73 -14.19 -4.20
C LEU A 23 -18.76 -13.24 -4.92
N ALA A 24 -19.04 -11.95 -4.95
CA ALA A 24 -18.15 -10.92 -5.48
C ALA A 24 -16.81 -10.88 -4.70
N LEU A 25 -16.87 -10.88 -3.37
CA LEU A 25 -15.68 -10.95 -2.53
C LEU A 25 -14.88 -12.24 -2.79
N ALA A 26 -15.53 -13.39 -2.80
CA ALA A 26 -14.89 -14.67 -3.07
C ALA A 26 -14.20 -14.69 -4.44
N ALA A 27 -14.85 -14.18 -5.48
CA ALA A 27 -14.32 -14.12 -6.84
C ALA A 27 -13.09 -13.18 -6.96
N VAL A 28 -13.02 -12.11 -6.14
CA VAL A 28 -11.88 -11.19 -6.13
C VAL A 28 -10.72 -11.75 -5.29
N ILE A 29 -11.02 -12.48 -4.21
CA ILE A 29 -10.01 -13.06 -3.32
C ILE A 29 -9.42 -14.36 -3.92
N ALA A 30 -10.20 -15.15 -4.65
CA ALA A 30 -9.78 -16.45 -5.17
C ALA A 30 -8.46 -16.41 -5.98
N PRO A 31 -8.22 -15.45 -6.91
CA PRO A 31 -6.97 -15.36 -7.64
C PRO A 31 -5.76 -15.15 -6.72
N LEU A 32 -5.92 -14.34 -5.64
CA LEU A 32 -4.86 -14.12 -4.67
C LEU A 32 -4.55 -15.38 -3.88
N VAL A 33 -5.58 -16.11 -3.44
CA VAL A 33 -5.43 -17.37 -2.70
C VAL A 33 -4.74 -18.42 -3.58
N VAL A 34 -5.21 -18.60 -4.82
CA VAL A 34 -4.58 -19.53 -5.78
C VAL A 34 -3.11 -19.18 -6.02
N TYR A 35 -2.83 -17.89 -6.22
CA TYR A 35 -1.46 -17.40 -6.40
C TYR A 35 -0.58 -17.69 -5.17
N LYS A 36 -1.07 -17.37 -3.96
CA LYS A 36 -0.31 -17.58 -2.71
C LYS A 36 -0.08 -19.05 -2.40
N ILE A 37 -1.07 -19.91 -2.65
CA ILE A 37 -0.93 -21.36 -2.49
C ILE A 37 0.03 -21.91 -3.55
N GLY A 38 -0.11 -21.51 -4.82
CA GLY A 38 0.79 -21.93 -5.90
C GLY A 38 2.25 -21.57 -5.64
N ALA A 39 2.51 -20.38 -5.07
CA ALA A 39 3.85 -19.93 -4.72
C ALA A 39 4.53 -20.76 -3.59
N VAL A 40 3.75 -21.50 -2.80
CA VAL A 40 4.29 -22.45 -1.79
C VAL A 40 4.85 -23.71 -2.47
N PHE A 41 4.22 -24.15 -3.57
CA PHE A 41 4.60 -25.37 -4.27
C PHE A 41 5.64 -25.14 -5.36
N ASP A 42 5.62 -23.96 -6.02
CA ASP A 42 6.60 -23.59 -7.03
C ASP A 42 6.89 -22.09 -6.96
N GLN A 43 8.08 -21.74 -6.46
CA GLN A 43 8.50 -20.35 -6.29
C GLN A 43 8.69 -19.59 -7.63
N ASN A 44 8.78 -20.31 -8.75
CA ASN A 44 8.97 -19.73 -10.08
C ASN A 44 7.65 -19.51 -10.83
N LEU A 45 6.53 -20.01 -10.33
CA LEU A 45 5.33 -20.14 -11.13
C LEU A 45 4.65 -18.80 -11.46
N MET A 46 4.80 -17.76 -10.66
CA MET A 46 4.21 -16.45 -11.01
C MET A 46 4.80 -15.28 -10.22
N GLY A 47 5.75 -14.59 -10.81
CA GLY A 47 6.18 -13.27 -10.34
C GLY A 47 5.13 -12.18 -10.62
N PHE A 48 3.83 -12.40 -10.34
CA PHE A 48 2.84 -11.34 -10.52
C PHE A 48 2.93 -10.32 -9.38
N LEU A 49 3.80 -9.36 -9.62
CA LEU A 49 3.97 -8.20 -8.75
C LEU A 49 2.63 -7.44 -8.66
N GLY A 50 2.16 -7.17 -7.44
CA GLY A 50 0.99 -6.31 -7.23
C GLY A 50 -0.37 -7.00 -7.15
N ILE A 51 -0.49 -8.34 -7.27
CA ILE A 51 -1.80 -9.02 -7.16
C ILE A 51 -2.49 -8.74 -5.83
N SER A 52 -1.74 -8.72 -4.72
CA SER A 52 -2.29 -8.38 -3.39
C SER A 52 -2.83 -6.97 -3.38
N TYR A 53 -2.12 -6.03 -4.01
CA TYR A 53 -2.48 -4.64 -4.07
C TYR A 53 -3.77 -4.40 -4.87
N ILE A 54 -3.89 -5.03 -6.04
CA ILE A 54 -5.12 -4.99 -6.85
C ILE A 54 -6.28 -5.60 -6.07
N THR A 55 -6.04 -6.72 -5.38
CA THR A 55 -7.08 -7.40 -4.58
C THR A 55 -7.57 -6.48 -3.47
N PHE A 56 -6.69 -5.81 -2.72
CA PHE A 56 -7.09 -4.83 -1.69
C PHE A 56 -7.93 -3.70 -2.26
N LYS A 57 -7.52 -3.12 -3.39
CA LYS A 57 -8.30 -2.08 -4.08
C LYS A 57 -9.67 -2.57 -4.54
N ALA A 58 -9.74 -3.77 -5.09
CA ALA A 58 -11.00 -4.33 -5.56
C ALA A 58 -11.95 -4.66 -4.40
N ILE A 59 -11.45 -5.25 -3.30
CA ILE A 59 -12.21 -5.50 -2.07
C ILE A 59 -12.76 -4.18 -1.51
N GLN A 60 -11.92 -3.15 -1.43
CA GLN A 60 -12.32 -1.83 -0.97
C GLN A 60 -13.52 -1.31 -1.75
N VAL A 61 -13.47 -1.31 -3.09
CA VAL A 61 -14.56 -0.81 -3.92
C VAL A 61 -15.85 -1.63 -3.72
N ILE A 62 -15.75 -2.96 -3.59
CA ILE A 62 -16.89 -3.83 -3.31
C ILE A 62 -17.58 -3.46 -1.98
N ILE A 63 -16.76 -3.22 -0.92
CA ILE A 63 -17.28 -2.81 0.39
C ILE A 63 -17.88 -1.41 0.31
N GLU A 64 -17.22 -0.45 -0.35
CA GLU A 64 -17.70 0.92 -0.52
C GLU A 64 -19.03 0.98 -1.31
N ILE A 65 -19.24 0.07 -2.27
CA ILE A 65 -20.55 -0.09 -2.97
C ILE A 65 -21.61 -0.62 -2.00
N ARG A 66 -21.30 -1.66 -1.22
CA ARG A 66 -22.22 -2.21 -0.21
C ARG A 66 -22.70 -1.14 0.78
N ASP A 67 -21.75 -0.30 1.24
CA ASP A 67 -21.98 0.70 2.26
C ASP A 67 -22.54 2.03 1.69
N TYR A 68 -22.92 2.04 0.41
CA TYR A 68 -23.44 3.23 -0.31
C TYR A 68 -22.49 4.43 -0.32
N LEU A 69 -21.21 4.20 -0.16
CA LEU A 69 -20.19 5.23 -0.27
C LEU A 69 -19.86 5.56 -1.72
N ILE A 70 -20.17 4.62 -2.64
CA ILE A 70 -20.06 4.77 -4.09
C ILE A 70 -21.44 4.48 -4.68
N GLU A 71 -22.12 5.53 -5.17
CA GLU A 71 -23.41 5.41 -5.85
C GLU A 71 -23.24 5.21 -7.34
N ASP A 72 -22.23 5.83 -7.92
CA ASP A 72 -21.86 5.72 -9.33
C ASP A 72 -20.33 5.71 -9.50
N MET A 73 -19.86 4.85 -10.41
CA MET A 73 -18.46 4.77 -10.80
C MET A 73 -18.39 4.35 -12.27
N ASN A 74 -17.69 5.14 -13.08
CA ASN A 74 -17.44 4.78 -14.45
C ASN A 74 -16.43 3.63 -14.55
N PHE A 75 -16.61 2.77 -15.54
CA PHE A 75 -15.69 1.66 -15.77
C PHE A 75 -14.24 2.13 -15.98
N THR A 76 -14.07 3.23 -16.67
CA THR A 76 -12.75 3.83 -16.95
C THR A 76 -12.06 4.28 -15.66
N ASP A 77 -12.80 4.97 -14.77
CA ASP A 77 -12.28 5.45 -13.49
C ASP A 77 -11.90 4.28 -12.57
N TYR A 78 -12.76 3.24 -12.55
CA TYR A 78 -12.47 2.02 -11.80
C TYR A 78 -11.23 1.29 -12.31
N LEU A 79 -11.14 1.11 -13.63
CA LEU A 79 -9.97 0.48 -14.24
C LEU A 79 -8.71 1.30 -13.97
N TYR A 80 -8.77 2.62 -14.14
CA TYR A 80 -7.66 3.52 -13.85
C TYR A 80 -7.22 3.43 -12.39
N PHE A 81 -8.17 3.43 -11.44
CA PHE A 81 -7.87 3.22 -10.02
C PHE A 81 -7.16 1.89 -9.76
N LEU A 82 -7.66 0.77 -10.34
CA LEU A 82 -7.07 -0.55 -10.12
C LEU A 82 -5.65 -0.68 -10.66
N VAL A 83 -5.43 -0.22 -11.92
CA VAL A 83 -4.16 -0.41 -12.63
C VAL A 83 -3.17 0.75 -12.45
N PHE A 84 -3.51 1.76 -11.68
CA PHE A 84 -2.61 2.88 -11.41
C PHE A 84 -1.29 2.37 -10.81
N PHE A 85 -0.23 2.52 -11.57
CA PHE A 85 1.00 1.73 -11.42
C PHE A 85 1.96 2.26 -10.35
N THR A 86 1.91 3.55 -10.00
CA THR A 86 2.91 4.15 -9.12
C THR A 86 2.99 3.51 -7.73
N PRO A 87 1.86 3.17 -7.04
CA PRO A 87 1.88 2.50 -5.76
C PRO A 87 1.75 0.96 -5.86
N PHE A 88 1.84 0.39 -7.06
CA PHE A 88 1.36 -0.95 -7.39
C PHE A 88 2.02 -2.10 -6.62
N THR A 89 3.29 -1.98 -6.22
CA THR A 89 4.00 -3.07 -5.53
C THR A 89 3.94 -2.97 -4.01
N SER A 90 4.21 -1.81 -3.45
CA SER A 90 4.29 -1.56 -2.00
C SER A 90 4.01 -0.11 -1.63
N GLY A 91 3.46 0.68 -2.57
CA GLY A 91 3.14 2.08 -2.34
C GLY A 91 1.95 2.28 -1.39
N PRO A 92 1.60 3.54 -1.12
CA PRO A 92 0.45 3.85 -0.28
C PRO A 92 -0.86 3.35 -0.89
N ILE A 93 -1.71 2.71 -0.07
CA ILE A 93 -3.04 2.26 -0.48
C ILE A 93 -3.99 3.46 -0.45
N ASP A 94 -4.45 3.84 -1.62
CA ASP A 94 -5.36 4.97 -1.78
C ASP A 94 -6.83 4.59 -1.63
N ARG A 95 -7.70 5.58 -1.38
CA ARG A 95 -9.14 5.43 -1.38
C ARG A 95 -9.69 5.73 -2.76
N SER A 96 -10.60 4.87 -3.25
CA SER A 96 -11.16 4.96 -4.61
C SER A 96 -11.79 6.33 -4.89
N ARG A 97 -12.57 6.86 -3.94
CA ARG A 97 -13.23 8.17 -4.06
C ARG A 97 -12.22 9.31 -4.21
N ARG A 98 -11.24 9.38 -3.30
CA ARG A 98 -10.23 10.41 -3.34
C ARG A 98 -9.36 10.34 -4.61
N PHE A 99 -9.03 9.13 -5.04
CA PHE A 99 -8.32 8.90 -6.29
C PHE A 99 -9.11 9.42 -7.49
N THR A 100 -10.41 9.10 -7.56
CA THR A 100 -11.30 9.55 -8.65
C THR A 100 -11.48 11.06 -8.65
N GLU A 101 -11.57 11.69 -7.47
CA GLU A 101 -11.61 13.15 -7.35
C GLU A 101 -10.33 13.79 -7.91
N ASP A 102 -9.16 13.30 -7.53
CA ASP A 102 -7.88 13.81 -8.05
C ASP A 102 -7.73 13.54 -9.56
N ALA A 103 -8.12 12.36 -10.03
CA ALA A 103 -8.03 11.96 -11.45
C ALA A 103 -8.90 12.84 -12.37
N ASN A 104 -10.05 13.29 -11.88
CA ASN A 104 -10.96 14.16 -12.62
C ASN A 104 -10.75 15.65 -12.34
N ARG A 105 -9.81 16.00 -11.47
CA ARG A 105 -9.51 17.39 -11.11
C ARG A 105 -8.79 18.10 -12.25
N ARG A 106 -9.28 19.29 -12.58
CA ARG A 106 -8.60 20.21 -13.50
C ARG A 106 -7.69 21.13 -12.70
N TYR A 107 -6.40 21.04 -12.95
CA TYR A 107 -5.39 21.90 -12.35
C TYR A 107 -5.14 23.14 -13.24
N THR A 108 -4.95 24.28 -12.62
CA THR A 108 -4.33 25.43 -13.30
C THR A 108 -2.84 25.14 -13.54
N ALA A 109 -2.22 25.85 -14.46
CA ALA A 109 -0.79 25.69 -14.75
C ALA A 109 0.09 25.88 -13.50
N SER A 110 -0.25 26.86 -12.64
CA SER A 110 0.46 27.13 -11.38
C SER A 110 0.29 26.01 -10.37
N GLU A 111 -0.95 25.53 -10.14
CA GLU A 111 -1.21 24.41 -9.22
C GLU A 111 -0.49 23.13 -9.66
N TYR A 112 -0.49 22.85 -10.96
CA TYR A 112 0.20 21.67 -11.49
C TYR A 112 1.72 21.81 -11.38
N ALA A 113 2.30 22.98 -11.63
CA ALA A 113 3.71 23.23 -11.45
C ALA A 113 4.15 23.02 -10.00
N ASP A 114 3.38 23.50 -9.02
CA ASP A 114 3.63 23.27 -7.59
C ASP A 114 3.56 21.77 -7.23
N LEU A 115 2.56 21.06 -7.77
CA LEU A 115 2.40 19.64 -7.54
C LEU A 115 3.56 18.85 -8.15
N LEU A 116 3.98 19.19 -9.37
CA LEU A 116 5.11 18.59 -10.05
C LEU A 116 6.43 18.82 -9.29
N ALA A 117 6.66 20.06 -8.84
CA ALA A 117 7.85 20.38 -8.03
C ALA A 117 7.92 19.56 -6.75
N ARG A 118 6.80 19.41 -6.03
CA ARG A 118 6.69 18.53 -4.85
C ARG A 118 6.90 17.07 -5.22
N GLY A 119 6.36 16.62 -6.36
CA GLY A 119 6.54 15.26 -6.87
C GLY A 119 8.01 14.95 -7.11
N ILE A 120 8.74 15.83 -7.81
CA ILE A 120 10.17 15.70 -8.08
C ILE A 120 10.97 15.69 -6.76
N MET A 121 10.64 16.55 -5.81
CA MET A 121 11.30 16.56 -4.50
C MET A 121 11.10 15.25 -3.74
N LEU A 122 9.89 14.70 -3.76
CA LEU A 122 9.60 13.40 -3.13
C LEU A 122 10.36 12.25 -3.81
N LEU A 123 10.50 12.28 -5.14
CA LEU A 123 11.31 11.30 -5.87
C LEU A 123 12.77 11.36 -5.43
N LEU A 124 13.36 12.56 -5.35
CA LEU A 124 14.75 12.73 -4.93
C LEU A 124 14.98 12.30 -3.48
N VAL A 125 14.13 12.76 -2.55
CA VAL A 125 14.23 12.38 -1.13
C VAL A 125 14.02 10.87 -0.97
N GLY A 126 13.05 10.29 -1.68
CA GLY A 126 12.80 8.84 -1.67
C GLY A 126 13.99 8.05 -2.19
N ALA A 127 14.65 8.51 -3.25
CA ALA A 127 15.86 7.90 -3.79
C ALA A 127 17.02 7.96 -2.78
N VAL A 128 17.21 9.10 -2.09
CA VAL A 128 18.22 9.22 -1.02
C VAL A 128 17.90 8.25 0.12
N TYR A 129 16.64 8.17 0.55
CA TYR A 129 16.24 7.23 1.61
C TYR A 129 16.57 5.79 1.22
N GLN A 130 16.13 5.33 0.04
CA GLN A 130 16.30 3.95 -0.37
C GLN A 130 17.73 3.61 -0.77
N LYS A 131 18.36 4.45 -1.64
CA LYS A 131 19.64 4.11 -2.26
C LYS A 131 20.86 4.53 -1.43
N VAL A 132 20.72 5.53 -0.55
CA VAL A 132 21.81 5.97 0.31
C VAL A 132 21.61 5.42 1.72
N LEU A 133 20.58 5.87 2.44
CA LEU A 133 20.40 5.49 3.84
C LEU A 133 20.08 4.00 4.00
N GLY A 134 19.18 3.45 3.17
CA GLY A 134 18.89 2.01 3.17
C GLY A 134 20.15 1.17 2.92
N THR A 135 20.96 1.54 1.93
CA THR A 135 22.20 0.82 1.63
C THR A 135 23.22 0.92 2.77
N VAL A 136 23.36 2.09 3.41
CA VAL A 136 24.25 2.28 4.57
C VAL A 136 23.84 1.35 5.71
N PHE A 137 22.56 1.37 6.10
CA PHE A 137 22.09 0.51 7.20
C PHE A 137 22.14 -0.99 6.86
N HIS A 138 21.87 -1.35 5.60
CA HIS A 138 22.05 -2.71 5.12
C HIS A 138 23.51 -3.18 5.20
N HIS A 139 24.46 -2.30 4.89
CA HIS A 139 25.89 -2.61 4.98
C HIS A 139 26.34 -2.93 6.42
N TYR A 140 25.78 -2.22 7.40
CA TYR A 140 26.09 -2.45 8.83
C TYR A 140 25.24 -3.57 9.46
N PHE A 141 24.22 -4.05 8.76
CA PHE A 141 23.47 -5.24 9.13
C PHE A 141 24.26 -6.49 8.71
N THR A 142 24.95 -7.07 9.65
CA THR A 142 25.68 -8.34 9.48
C THR A 142 25.17 -9.28 10.55
N PRO A 143 24.31 -10.28 10.20
CA PRO A 143 23.84 -11.25 11.17
C PRO A 143 25.04 -11.90 11.86
N ALA A 144 25.21 -11.62 13.14
CA ALA A 144 26.30 -12.20 13.92
C ALA A 144 26.01 -13.69 14.08
N PRO A 145 26.93 -14.59 13.67
CA PRO A 145 26.82 -16.00 14.03
C PRO A 145 26.82 -16.09 15.56
N LEU A 146 25.99 -16.99 16.11
CA LEU A 146 26.06 -17.37 17.51
C LEU A 146 27.45 -17.98 17.73
N GLY A 147 28.31 -17.29 18.48
CA GLY A 147 29.69 -17.67 18.70
C GLY A 147 29.92 -18.23 20.09
N ASP A 148 31.11 -18.74 20.34
CA ASP A 148 31.57 -19.24 21.67
C ASP A 148 32.00 -18.10 22.62
N GLY A 149 31.57 -16.86 22.33
CA GLY A 149 31.90 -15.67 23.10
C GLY A 149 31.05 -15.49 24.35
N PRO A 150 31.40 -14.51 25.24
CA PRO A 150 30.59 -14.19 26.39
C PRO A 150 29.21 -13.69 25.95
N TRP A 151 28.15 -14.11 26.63
CA TRP A 151 26.74 -13.82 26.28
C TRP A 151 26.41 -12.32 26.07
N TRP A 152 27.11 -11.41 26.77
CA TRP A 152 26.86 -9.95 26.60
C TRP A 152 27.40 -9.41 25.27
N GLN A 153 28.47 -10.00 24.70
CA GLN A 153 28.94 -9.63 23.38
C GLN A 153 27.95 -10.10 22.30
N GLU A 154 27.43 -11.32 22.44
CA GLU A 154 26.41 -11.85 21.54
C GLU A 154 25.14 -11.01 21.63
N LEU A 155 24.68 -10.68 22.84
CA LEU A 155 23.51 -9.82 23.04
C LEU A 155 23.74 -8.44 22.42
N GLY A 156 24.90 -7.84 22.61
CA GLY A 156 25.26 -6.55 22.00
C GLY A 156 25.23 -6.58 20.48
N ALA A 157 25.76 -7.66 19.88
CA ALA A 157 25.73 -7.86 18.43
C ALA A 157 24.29 -8.03 17.90
N GLN A 158 23.47 -8.86 18.57
CA GLN A 158 22.08 -9.07 18.18
C GLN A 158 21.25 -7.78 18.29
N VAL A 159 21.43 -7.00 19.35
CA VAL A 159 20.76 -5.69 19.52
C VAL A 159 21.18 -4.74 18.40
N LYS A 160 22.47 -4.62 18.11
CA LYS A 160 22.98 -3.81 16.99
C LYS A 160 22.31 -4.24 15.67
N ASP A 161 22.31 -5.53 15.38
CA ASP A 161 21.78 -6.05 14.12
C ASP A 161 20.26 -5.83 14.02
N ALA A 162 19.52 -5.97 15.12
CA ALA A 162 18.08 -5.67 15.15
C ALA A 162 17.81 -4.19 14.80
N TYR A 163 18.60 -3.25 15.36
CA TYR A 163 18.46 -1.83 15.02
C TYR A 163 18.87 -1.54 13.56
N MET A 164 19.98 -2.09 13.10
CA MET A 164 20.45 -1.88 11.73
C MET A 164 19.44 -2.41 10.72
N TYR A 165 18.87 -3.60 10.96
CA TYR A 165 17.82 -4.15 10.14
C TYR A 165 16.52 -3.30 10.18
N GLY A 166 16.13 -2.85 11.36
CA GLY A 166 14.96 -1.99 11.52
C GLY A 166 15.07 -0.67 10.75
N PHE A 167 16.24 -0.01 10.81
CA PHE A 167 16.50 1.20 10.03
C PHE A 167 16.60 0.92 8.53
N TYR A 168 17.27 -0.17 8.14
CA TYR A 168 17.29 -0.59 6.75
C TYR A 168 15.88 -0.77 6.19
N LEU A 169 15.04 -1.56 6.87
CA LEU A 169 13.67 -1.82 6.46
C LEU A 169 12.86 -0.52 6.35
N PHE A 170 13.04 0.39 7.31
CA PHE A 170 12.37 1.69 7.29
C PHE A 170 12.79 2.53 6.08
N PHE A 171 14.09 2.74 5.87
CA PHE A 171 14.58 3.62 4.82
C PHE A 171 14.30 3.04 3.42
N ASP A 172 14.39 1.73 3.26
CA ASP A 172 14.03 1.07 2.00
C ASP A 172 12.54 1.26 1.69
N PHE A 173 11.67 0.94 2.62
CA PHE A 173 10.23 1.02 2.41
C PHE A 173 9.70 2.46 2.39
N ALA A 174 10.17 3.33 3.28
CA ALA A 174 9.80 4.74 3.28
C ALA A 174 10.29 5.44 2.00
N GLY A 175 11.51 5.13 1.56
CA GLY A 175 12.08 5.64 0.31
C GLY A 175 11.25 5.23 -0.90
N TYR A 176 10.93 3.96 -1.03
CA TYR A 176 10.02 3.48 -2.07
C TYR A 176 8.66 4.19 -2.01
N SER A 177 8.09 4.32 -0.82
CA SER A 177 6.78 4.96 -0.61
C SER A 177 6.80 6.45 -1.03
N LEU A 178 7.87 7.17 -0.72
CA LEU A 178 8.07 8.56 -1.15
C LEU A 178 8.20 8.67 -2.67
N MET A 179 8.96 7.76 -3.30
CA MET A 179 9.07 7.73 -4.77
C MET A 179 7.74 7.43 -5.44
N ALA A 180 6.96 6.47 -4.91
CA ALA A 180 5.63 6.17 -5.42
C ALA A 180 4.68 7.37 -5.31
N MET A 181 4.72 8.10 -4.19
CA MET A 181 3.97 9.36 -4.02
C MET A 181 4.45 10.43 -5.00
N GLY A 182 5.76 10.61 -5.12
CA GLY A 182 6.35 11.60 -6.03
C GLY A 182 5.93 11.35 -7.47
N ALA A 183 6.02 10.10 -7.93
CA ALA A 183 5.55 9.70 -9.25
C ALA A 183 4.04 9.96 -9.40
N SER A 184 3.21 9.62 -8.41
CA SER A 184 1.77 9.91 -8.44
C SER A 184 1.47 11.40 -8.60
N TYR A 185 2.22 12.27 -7.92
CA TYR A 185 2.06 13.72 -8.01
C TYR A 185 2.36 14.24 -9.41
N CYS A 186 3.32 13.64 -10.13
CA CYS A 186 3.58 13.97 -11.53
C CYS A 186 2.38 13.64 -12.44
N PHE A 187 1.50 12.72 -12.04
CA PHE A 187 0.25 12.39 -12.74
C PHE A 187 -0.97 13.15 -12.19
N GLY A 188 -0.78 14.11 -11.29
CA GLY A 188 -1.88 14.85 -10.69
C GLY A 188 -2.58 14.16 -9.53
N ILE A 189 -2.14 12.98 -9.10
CA ILE A 189 -2.76 12.19 -8.03
C ILE A 189 -2.01 12.40 -6.71
N LYS A 190 -2.68 12.94 -5.70
CA LYS A 190 -2.10 13.21 -4.37
C LYS A 190 -2.17 11.98 -3.47
N THR A 191 -1.39 10.96 -3.73
CA THR A 191 -1.34 9.73 -2.95
C THR A 191 -1.02 9.98 -1.47
N PRO A 192 -1.68 9.31 -0.49
CA PRO A 192 -1.47 9.51 0.93
C PRO A 192 -0.10 9.05 1.40
N ARG A 193 0.32 9.48 2.60
CA ARG A 193 1.59 9.08 3.21
C ARG A 193 1.47 7.72 3.91
N ASN A 194 2.54 6.92 3.82
CA ASN A 194 2.67 5.66 4.56
C ASN A 194 3.36 5.82 5.92
N PHE A 195 4.22 6.83 6.06
CA PHE A 195 5.06 6.99 7.25
C PHE A 195 5.00 8.40 7.81
N ARG A 196 5.00 8.50 9.14
CA ARG A 196 5.06 9.77 9.89
C ARG A 196 5.99 9.63 11.08
N VAL A 197 7.32 9.62 10.82
CA VAL A 197 8.39 9.54 11.83
C VAL A 197 8.12 8.46 12.90
N PRO A 198 8.01 7.17 12.53
CA PRO A 198 7.56 6.11 13.42
C PRO A 198 8.47 5.86 14.64
N PHE A 199 9.78 6.12 14.52
CA PHE A 199 10.73 5.95 15.62
C PHE A 199 10.62 7.03 16.71
N LEU A 200 9.81 8.08 16.53
CA LEU A 200 9.47 9.06 17.57
C LEU A 200 8.12 8.72 18.25
N ALA A 201 7.63 7.50 18.10
CA ALA A 201 6.43 7.05 18.76
C ALA A 201 6.65 6.91 20.28
N LEU A 202 5.63 7.27 21.05
CA LEU A 202 5.66 7.20 22.52
C LEU A 202 5.31 5.81 23.04
N ASP A 203 4.54 5.06 22.28
CA ASP A 203 4.13 3.69 22.58
C ASP A 203 3.90 2.86 21.31
N VAL A 204 3.57 1.58 21.48
CA VAL A 204 3.35 0.63 20.36
C VAL A 204 2.15 1.04 19.50
N ARG A 205 1.11 1.61 20.10
CA ARG A 205 -0.06 2.07 19.35
C ARG A 205 0.28 3.28 18.50
N ASP A 206 0.96 4.27 19.06
CA ASP A 206 1.45 5.45 18.32
C ASP A 206 2.44 5.05 17.22
N PHE A 207 3.26 3.99 17.45
CA PHE A 207 4.12 3.43 16.40
C PHE A 207 3.30 2.95 15.20
N TRP A 208 2.27 2.14 15.39
CA TRP A 208 1.43 1.65 14.29
C TRP A 208 0.57 2.74 13.65
N ASP A 209 0.22 3.80 14.37
CA ASP A 209 -0.44 4.99 13.81
C ASP A 209 0.50 5.86 12.94
N ARG A 210 1.81 5.54 12.92
CA ARG A 210 2.85 6.23 12.13
C ARG A 210 3.54 5.33 11.12
N TRP A 211 3.46 4.02 11.29
CA TRP A 211 4.05 3.00 10.42
C TRP A 211 3.01 2.43 9.46
N HIS A 212 3.33 2.45 8.16
CA HIS A 212 2.45 1.92 7.09
C HIS A 212 0.98 2.34 7.26
N MET A 213 0.77 3.64 7.46
CA MET A 213 -0.51 4.24 7.87
C MET A 213 -1.67 3.86 6.95
N THR A 214 -1.42 3.74 5.64
CA THR A 214 -2.47 3.44 4.68
C THR A 214 -2.97 2.00 4.79
N LEU A 215 -2.08 1.05 5.08
CA LEU A 215 -2.46 -0.35 5.34
C LEU A 215 -3.20 -0.48 6.68
N SER A 216 -2.67 0.13 7.75
CA SER A 216 -3.33 0.14 9.08
C SER A 216 -4.73 0.77 9.00
N GLY A 217 -4.87 1.88 8.28
CA GLY A 217 -6.15 2.53 8.02
C GLY A 217 -7.08 1.64 7.19
N TRP A 218 -6.55 0.96 6.16
CA TRP A 218 -7.34 0.05 5.34
C TRP A 218 -7.92 -1.11 6.17
N PHE A 219 -7.11 -1.76 7.01
CA PHE A 219 -7.60 -2.82 7.91
C PHE A 219 -8.63 -2.30 8.90
N ARG A 220 -8.41 -1.10 9.45
CA ARG A 220 -9.37 -0.48 10.38
C ARG A 220 -10.74 -0.27 9.72
N GLU A 221 -10.76 0.31 8.52
CA GLU A 221 -11.99 0.70 7.84
C GLU A 221 -12.73 -0.47 7.20
N TYR A 222 -12.01 -1.44 6.63
CA TYR A 222 -12.64 -2.50 5.81
C TYR A 222 -12.67 -3.87 6.48
N VAL A 223 -11.96 -4.07 7.59
CA VAL A 223 -11.95 -5.33 8.34
C VAL A 223 -12.46 -5.16 9.75
N TYR A 224 -11.87 -4.26 10.56
CA TYR A 224 -12.22 -4.17 11.99
C TYR A 224 -13.55 -3.46 12.27
N ILE A 225 -13.86 -2.36 11.58
CA ILE A 225 -15.11 -1.62 11.81
C ILE A 225 -16.34 -2.38 11.30
N PRO A 226 -16.31 -3.09 10.15
CA PRO A 226 -17.45 -3.85 9.66
C PRO A 226 -17.76 -5.16 10.42
N LEU A 227 -16.85 -5.63 11.29
CA LEU A 227 -17.04 -6.81 12.15
C LEU A 227 -17.74 -6.46 13.46
#